data_5fb2ab0bcafd5940bf362dde0df163b4
#
_entry.id   5fb2ab0bcafd5940bf362dde0df163b4
#
_cell.length_a   1.000
_cell.length_b   1.000
_cell.length_c   1.000
_cell.angle_alpha   90.00
_cell.angle_beta   90.00
_cell.angle_gamma   90.00
#
_symmetry.space_group_name_H-M   'P 1'
#
loop_
_entity.id
_entity.type
_entity.pdbx_description
1 polymer ?
#
loop_
_entity_poly.entity_id
_entity_poly.type
_entity_poly.pdbx_seq_one_letter_code
_entity_poly.pdbx_strand_id
1 'polypeptide(L)'
;MQVGISAQVTGADGAAFVAEAERLGAASVWVPEVWGQDALTPLAYLAARTTTIKLGSAIAALGARTPAMLAMSAMSLQMLSGGRFLLGLGTSGPQVMEGWHGVRFRSPVAATRETIEIVRAVARGDRLSYAGRVFRLPLPDGPGRALRSMLPPTEVPILVAALGPRNLELTGELADGWIGNAFVPEQAPVFLDHLRAGAARAGRRLTDLELVIPVAVEFTDDVEEAARRHAGGYAFTIGAMGSREQNFYNAAFARQGFGDDVAAVQDLWLAGRRDEAADRVPAELGLKTNLLGPPDMIAGRLRLYRDAGITTLQAKLAGDPGSRLDTLAQLIELTGEVSREPDHAGRAGPAAS
;
A
#
# COMPACT_ATOMS: atom_id res chain seq x y z
N MET A 1 -13.16 8.42 6.81
CA MET A 1 -12.37 7.38 6.07
C MET A 1 -12.82 7.40 4.61
N GLN A 2 -11.89 7.28 3.64
CA GLN A 2 -12.17 7.30 2.21
C GLN A 2 -12.10 5.88 1.61
N VAL A 3 -12.80 5.68 0.48
CA VAL A 3 -12.72 4.44 -0.29
C VAL A 3 -12.00 4.71 -1.60
N GLY A 4 -10.90 3.99 -1.83
CA GLY A 4 -10.23 3.89 -3.12
C GLY A 4 -10.35 2.48 -3.68
N ILE A 5 -9.91 2.26 -4.91
CA ILE A 5 -9.93 0.95 -5.56
C ILE A 5 -8.55 0.51 -5.98
N SER A 6 -8.31 -0.80 -5.99
CA SER A 6 -7.18 -1.41 -6.68
C SER A 6 -7.60 -1.77 -8.10
N ALA A 7 -6.85 -1.35 -9.10
CA ALA A 7 -7.19 -1.66 -10.48
C ALA A 7 -5.97 -2.06 -11.32
N GLN A 8 -6.13 -3.08 -12.15
CA GLN A 8 -5.27 -3.34 -13.29
C GLN A 8 -5.91 -2.71 -14.54
N VAL A 9 -5.15 -1.91 -15.28
CA VAL A 9 -5.67 -1.15 -16.42
C VAL A 9 -4.89 -1.59 -17.66
N THR A 10 -5.44 -2.54 -18.38
CA THR A 10 -4.82 -3.12 -19.58
C THR A 10 -5.38 -2.58 -20.89
N GLY A 11 -6.31 -1.62 -20.84
CA GLY A 11 -6.95 -1.06 -22.03
C GLY A 11 -8.12 -0.13 -21.71
N ALA A 12 -8.95 0.13 -22.71
CA ALA A 12 -10.07 1.07 -22.62
C ALA A 12 -11.11 0.67 -21.58
N ASP A 13 -11.43 -0.63 -21.45
CA ASP A 13 -12.43 -1.15 -20.52
C ASP A 13 -11.98 -0.93 -19.06
N GLY A 14 -10.69 -1.14 -18.77
CA GLY A 14 -10.14 -0.85 -17.44
C GLY A 14 -10.21 0.64 -17.10
N ALA A 15 -9.96 1.50 -18.07
CA ALA A 15 -10.08 2.95 -17.87
C ALA A 15 -11.55 3.38 -17.72
N ALA A 16 -12.47 2.78 -18.48
CA ALA A 16 -13.90 3.03 -18.34
C ALA A 16 -14.42 2.62 -16.95
N PHE A 17 -13.97 1.47 -16.45
CA PHE A 17 -14.27 1.03 -15.08
C PHE A 17 -13.81 2.04 -14.03
N VAL A 18 -12.59 2.57 -14.16
CA VAL A 18 -12.06 3.57 -13.22
C VAL A 18 -12.83 4.90 -13.31
N ALA A 19 -13.19 5.32 -14.52
CA ALA A 19 -14.02 6.54 -14.71
C ALA A 19 -15.41 6.38 -14.07
N GLU A 20 -16.01 5.17 -14.14
CA GLU A 20 -17.28 4.90 -13.49
C GLU A 20 -17.13 4.84 -11.96
N ALA A 21 -16.04 4.24 -11.46
CA ALA A 21 -15.72 4.26 -10.04
C ALA A 21 -15.53 5.69 -9.50
N GLU A 22 -14.88 6.57 -10.29
CA GLU A 22 -14.79 8.02 -9.98
C GLU A 22 -16.17 8.65 -9.86
N ARG A 23 -17.08 8.36 -10.80
CA ARG A 23 -18.46 8.88 -10.80
C ARG A 23 -19.25 8.40 -9.58
N LEU A 24 -18.99 7.19 -9.10
CA LEU A 24 -19.57 6.63 -7.86
C LEU A 24 -18.98 7.26 -6.59
N GLY A 25 -17.90 8.02 -6.68
CA GLY A 25 -17.27 8.68 -5.54
C GLY A 25 -16.04 7.98 -4.97
N ALA A 26 -15.41 7.06 -5.72
CA ALA A 26 -14.12 6.54 -5.32
C ALA A 26 -13.07 7.65 -5.22
N ALA A 27 -12.40 7.74 -4.07
CA ALA A 27 -11.45 8.82 -3.78
C ALA A 27 -10.10 8.64 -4.49
N SER A 28 -9.70 7.39 -4.74
CA SER A 28 -8.40 7.06 -5.32
C SER A 28 -8.44 5.74 -6.10
N VAL A 29 -7.55 5.62 -7.09
CA VAL A 29 -7.24 4.36 -7.76
C VAL A 29 -5.77 4.03 -7.57
N TRP A 30 -5.48 2.78 -7.26
CA TRP A 30 -4.14 2.28 -6.97
C TRP A 30 -3.76 1.18 -7.96
N VAL A 31 -2.67 1.41 -8.69
CA VAL A 31 -2.16 0.46 -9.70
C VAL A 31 -0.97 -0.30 -9.13
N PRO A 32 -1.07 -1.65 -9.03
CA PRO A 32 0.03 -2.48 -8.54
C PRO A 32 1.12 -2.66 -9.60
N GLU A 33 2.36 -2.82 -9.14
CA GLU A 33 3.52 -3.21 -9.96
C GLU A 33 4.20 -4.43 -9.33
N VAL A 34 4.24 -5.52 -10.06
CA VAL A 34 4.92 -6.74 -9.61
C VAL A 34 5.88 -7.21 -10.73
N TRP A 35 5.46 -8.15 -11.60
CA TRP A 35 6.18 -8.60 -12.80
C TRP A 35 5.24 -8.72 -14.02
N GLY A 36 4.15 -7.97 -14.00
CA GLY A 36 3.20 -7.82 -15.11
C GLY A 36 3.33 -6.45 -15.76
N GLN A 37 2.30 -5.61 -15.62
CA GLN A 37 2.36 -4.23 -16.08
C GLN A 37 3.11 -3.35 -15.06
N ASP A 38 3.78 -2.30 -15.53
CA ASP A 38 4.28 -1.24 -14.66
C ASP A 38 3.12 -0.38 -14.12
N ALA A 39 3.36 0.34 -13.03
CA ALA A 39 2.31 1.16 -12.44
C ALA A 39 2.14 2.53 -13.12
N LEU A 40 3.20 3.12 -13.62
CA LEU A 40 3.21 4.53 -14.03
C LEU A 40 2.57 4.76 -15.40
N THR A 41 2.76 3.83 -16.34
CA THR A 41 2.15 3.91 -17.67
C THR A 41 0.61 3.90 -17.62
N PRO A 42 -0.04 2.94 -16.93
CA PRO A 42 -1.49 2.98 -16.76
C PRO A 42 -1.99 4.22 -16.02
N LEU A 43 -1.26 4.70 -15.02
CA LEU A 43 -1.63 5.91 -14.28
C LEU A 43 -1.59 7.16 -15.17
N ALA A 44 -0.63 7.24 -16.11
CA ALA A 44 -0.62 8.32 -17.12
C ALA A 44 -1.83 8.23 -18.07
N TYR A 45 -2.23 7.03 -18.46
CA TYR A 45 -3.44 6.83 -19.27
C TYR A 45 -4.70 7.22 -18.50
N LEU A 46 -4.81 6.86 -17.21
CA LEU A 46 -5.91 7.23 -16.35
C LEU A 46 -5.95 8.75 -16.10
N ALA A 47 -4.81 9.42 -16.01
CA ALA A 47 -4.76 10.87 -15.83
C ALA A 47 -5.53 11.63 -16.94
N ALA A 48 -5.50 11.09 -18.16
CA ALA A 48 -6.23 11.66 -19.32
C ALA A 48 -7.71 11.21 -19.40
N ARG A 49 -8.14 10.26 -18.57
CA ARG A 49 -9.49 9.66 -18.61
C ARG A 49 -10.32 9.94 -17.37
N THR A 50 -9.74 10.59 -16.37
CA THR A 50 -10.36 10.90 -15.09
C THR A 50 -10.12 12.37 -14.75
N THR A 51 -10.90 12.92 -13.80
CA THR A 51 -10.87 14.36 -13.50
C THR A 51 -10.58 14.67 -12.04
N THR A 52 -11.04 13.85 -11.10
CA THR A 52 -11.00 14.12 -9.65
C THR A 52 -10.32 13.02 -8.84
N ILE A 53 -10.45 11.76 -9.27
CA ILE A 53 -9.89 10.61 -8.54
C ILE A 53 -8.37 10.72 -8.42
N LYS A 54 -7.82 10.51 -7.22
CA LYS A 54 -6.37 10.44 -7.01
C LYS A 54 -5.79 9.18 -7.67
N LEU A 55 -4.58 9.28 -8.17
CA LEU A 55 -3.90 8.25 -8.97
C LEU A 55 -2.66 7.78 -8.22
N GLY A 56 -2.70 6.60 -7.60
CA GLY A 56 -1.62 6.09 -6.78
C GLY A 56 -0.92 4.87 -7.37
N SER A 57 0.42 4.81 -7.28
CA SER A 57 1.13 3.54 -7.45
C SER A 57 1.09 2.73 -6.15
N ALA A 58 0.81 1.42 -6.23
CA ALA A 58 0.77 0.53 -5.07
C ALA A 58 1.43 -0.82 -5.36
N ILE A 59 2.71 -0.81 -5.52
CA ILE A 59 3.70 0.24 -5.33
C ILE A 59 4.68 0.28 -6.51
N ALA A 60 5.29 1.42 -6.83
CA ALA A 60 6.45 1.45 -7.70
C ALA A 60 7.67 0.86 -6.96
N ALA A 61 8.30 -0.16 -7.56
CA ALA A 61 9.38 -0.89 -6.91
C ALA A 61 10.66 -0.04 -6.87
N LEU A 62 11.24 0.11 -5.66
CA LEU A 62 12.55 0.73 -5.46
C LEU A 62 13.62 -0.10 -6.18
N GLY A 63 14.47 0.58 -6.97
CA GLY A 63 15.53 -0.07 -7.74
C GLY A 63 15.12 -0.52 -9.15
N ALA A 64 13.83 -0.66 -9.46
CA ALA A 64 13.38 -0.88 -10.83
C ALA A 64 13.61 0.36 -11.71
N ARG A 65 13.65 1.55 -11.08
CA ARG A 65 13.98 2.83 -11.69
C ARG A 65 15.03 3.56 -10.85
N THR A 66 15.91 4.35 -11.49
CA THR A 66 16.79 5.24 -10.71
C THR A 66 15.94 6.29 -9.98
N PRO A 67 16.38 6.79 -8.81
CA PRO A 67 15.63 7.81 -8.08
C PRO A 67 15.37 9.08 -8.89
N ALA A 68 16.32 9.49 -9.75
CA ALA A 68 16.14 10.63 -10.63
C ALA A 68 15.05 10.37 -11.70
N MET A 69 15.05 9.18 -12.34
CA MET A 69 14.00 8.81 -13.28
C MET A 69 12.63 8.71 -12.60
N LEU A 70 12.59 8.18 -11.40
CA LEU A 70 11.36 8.10 -10.61
C LEU A 70 10.81 9.51 -10.29
N ALA A 71 11.68 10.46 -9.93
CA ALA A 71 11.30 11.85 -9.73
C ALA A 71 10.74 12.49 -11.02
N MET A 72 11.41 12.30 -12.15
CA MET A 72 10.93 12.80 -13.44
C MET A 72 9.55 12.24 -13.80
N SER A 73 9.34 10.94 -13.62
CA SER A 73 8.05 10.30 -13.90
C SER A 73 6.96 10.83 -12.97
N ALA A 74 7.25 10.98 -11.67
CA ALA A 74 6.30 11.47 -10.69
C ALA A 74 5.90 12.94 -10.96
N MET A 75 6.86 13.81 -11.27
CA MET A 75 6.59 15.20 -11.63
C MET A 75 5.76 15.28 -12.93
N SER A 76 6.06 14.45 -13.93
CA SER A 76 5.27 14.39 -15.16
C SER A 76 3.84 13.95 -14.88
N LEU A 77 3.65 12.92 -14.05
CA LEU A 77 2.32 12.46 -13.66
C LEU A 77 1.54 13.50 -12.87
N GLN A 78 2.20 14.25 -11.97
CA GLN A 78 1.56 15.37 -11.28
C GLN A 78 1.05 16.43 -12.25
N MET A 79 1.85 16.81 -13.23
CA MET A 79 1.44 17.78 -14.25
C MET A 79 0.30 17.25 -15.11
N LEU A 80 0.41 16.02 -15.62
CA LEU A 80 -0.61 15.39 -16.47
C LEU A 80 -1.94 15.18 -15.75
N SER A 81 -1.90 14.89 -14.47
CA SER A 81 -3.08 14.64 -13.65
C SER A 81 -3.69 15.91 -13.01
N GLY A 82 -3.04 17.07 -13.13
CA GLY A 82 -3.47 18.27 -12.42
C GLY A 82 -3.31 18.15 -10.89
N GLY A 83 -2.22 17.56 -10.42
CA GLY A 83 -1.91 17.45 -8.99
C GLY A 83 -2.53 16.25 -8.27
N ARG A 84 -3.08 15.25 -8.99
CA ARG A 84 -3.77 14.11 -8.40
C ARG A 84 -2.90 12.87 -8.16
N PHE A 85 -1.64 12.89 -8.56
CA PHE A 85 -0.76 11.72 -8.46
C PHE A 85 -0.21 11.52 -7.04
N LEU A 86 -0.15 10.27 -6.60
CA LEU A 86 0.44 9.83 -5.34
C LEU A 86 1.53 8.79 -5.64
N LEU A 87 2.77 9.09 -5.28
CA LEU A 87 3.88 8.18 -5.48
C LEU A 87 3.97 7.17 -4.34
N GLY A 88 3.37 6.01 -4.53
CA GLY A 88 3.54 4.88 -3.61
C GLY A 88 4.80 4.09 -3.94
N LEU A 89 5.71 3.98 -2.98
CA LEU A 89 7.01 3.31 -3.08
C LEU A 89 7.08 2.08 -2.19
N GLY A 90 7.84 1.08 -2.62
CA GLY A 90 8.13 -0.08 -1.79
C GLY A 90 9.39 -0.81 -2.23
N THR A 91 10.00 -1.53 -1.29
CA THR A 91 11.25 -2.24 -1.54
C THR A 91 11.07 -3.47 -2.42
N SER A 92 9.84 -3.96 -2.58
CA SER A 92 9.57 -5.28 -3.16
C SER A 92 10.30 -6.38 -2.37
N GLY A 93 10.66 -7.49 -3.01
CA GLY A 93 11.39 -8.59 -2.40
C GLY A 93 12.57 -9.05 -3.26
N PRO A 94 13.49 -9.86 -2.71
CA PRO A 94 14.67 -10.32 -3.44
C PRO A 94 14.31 -11.10 -4.71
N GLN A 95 13.23 -11.87 -4.72
CA GLN A 95 12.78 -12.63 -5.89
C GLN A 95 12.46 -11.73 -7.08
N VAL A 96 11.81 -10.61 -6.83
CA VAL A 96 11.45 -9.64 -7.87
C VAL A 96 12.67 -8.79 -8.24
N MET A 97 13.38 -8.26 -7.24
CA MET A 97 14.48 -7.34 -7.50
C MET A 97 15.69 -8.03 -8.14
N GLU A 98 16.12 -9.18 -7.61
CA GLU A 98 17.26 -9.90 -8.13
C GLU A 98 16.89 -10.82 -9.29
N GLY A 99 15.73 -11.49 -9.20
CA GLY A 99 15.30 -12.46 -10.19
C GLY A 99 14.71 -11.85 -11.46
N TRP A 100 13.97 -10.74 -11.36
CA TRP A 100 13.29 -10.09 -12.48
C TRP A 100 14.03 -8.86 -12.99
N HIS A 101 14.41 -7.95 -12.07
CA HIS A 101 15.07 -6.69 -12.45
C HIS A 101 16.59 -6.79 -12.51
N GLY A 102 17.23 -7.86 -12.00
CA GLY A 102 18.68 -8.01 -11.97
C GLY A 102 19.39 -7.01 -11.03
N VAL A 103 18.67 -6.45 -10.08
CA VAL A 103 19.17 -5.44 -9.13
C VAL A 103 19.33 -6.07 -7.75
N ARG A 104 20.51 -5.92 -7.15
CA ARG A 104 20.80 -6.45 -5.81
C ARG A 104 19.85 -5.90 -4.75
N PHE A 105 19.18 -6.82 -4.02
CA PHE A 105 18.33 -6.47 -2.88
C PHE A 105 19.19 -6.31 -1.62
N ARG A 106 19.61 -5.07 -1.36
CA ARG A 106 20.43 -4.75 -0.18
C ARG A 106 20.10 -3.38 0.40
N SER A 107 20.27 -3.26 1.73
CA SER A 107 20.06 -2.02 2.46
C SER A 107 18.69 -1.37 2.18
N PRO A 108 17.56 -2.11 2.25
CA PRO A 108 16.26 -1.59 1.80
C PRO A 108 15.84 -0.31 2.52
N VAL A 109 16.11 -0.18 3.82
CA VAL A 109 15.77 1.02 4.60
C VAL A 109 16.58 2.24 4.12
N ALA A 110 17.89 2.08 3.87
CA ALA A 110 18.71 3.16 3.33
C ALA A 110 18.29 3.54 1.91
N ALA A 111 18.00 2.53 1.05
CA ALA A 111 17.50 2.77 -0.30
C ALA A 111 16.18 3.55 -0.29
N THR A 112 15.27 3.23 0.62
CA THR A 112 14.01 3.96 0.78
C THR A 112 14.26 5.41 1.17
N ARG A 113 15.06 5.66 2.22
CA ARG A 113 15.42 7.01 2.66
C ARG A 113 16.01 7.84 1.53
N GLU A 114 17.06 7.33 0.94
CA GLU A 114 17.82 8.03 -0.09
C GLU A 114 16.99 8.30 -1.34
N THR A 115 16.12 7.37 -1.73
CA THR A 115 15.18 7.59 -2.84
C THR A 115 14.20 8.72 -2.54
N ILE A 116 13.60 8.76 -1.35
CA ILE A 116 12.67 9.84 -0.96
C ILE A 116 13.39 11.20 -0.98
N GLU A 117 14.57 11.26 -0.39
CA GLU A 117 15.37 12.50 -0.31
C GLU A 117 15.78 13.00 -1.70
N ILE A 118 16.20 12.09 -2.60
CA ILE A 118 16.55 12.42 -3.99
C ILE A 118 15.32 12.88 -4.78
N VAL A 119 14.20 12.15 -4.69
CA VAL A 119 12.95 12.53 -5.37
C VAL A 119 12.52 13.93 -4.93
N ARG A 120 12.53 14.21 -3.64
CA ARG A 120 12.18 15.53 -3.09
C ARG A 120 13.14 16.62 -3.53
N ALA A 121 14.46 16.36 -3.57
CA ALA A 121 15.44 17.34 -4.05
C ALA A 121 15.20 17.71 -5.52
N VAL A 122 14.97 16.69 -6.38
CA VAL A 122 14.65 16.92 -7.79
C VAL A 122 13.34 17.67 -7.95
N ALA A 123 12.30 17.28 -7.18
CA ALA A 123 10.97 17.89 -7.22
C ALA A 123 10.97 19.36 -6.77
N ARG A 124 11.85 19.74 -5.82
CA ARG A 124 12.05 21.17 -5.44
C ARG A 124 12.83 21.98 -6.46
N GLY A 125 13.40 21.33 -7.49
CA GLY A 125 14.25 21.98 -8.47
C GLY A 125 15.69 22.22 -8.01
N ASP A 126 16.18 21.47 -7.03
CA ASP A 126 17.57 21.54 -6.58
C ASP A 126 18.54 20.99 -7.66
N ARG A 127 19.80 21.45 -7.65
CA ARG A 127 20.85 20.72 -8.36
C ARG A 127 21.10 19.41 -7.65
N LEU A 128 20.89 18.29 -8.37
CA LEU A 128 20.98 16.96 -7.79
C LEU A 128 22.44 16.62 -7.43
N SER A 129 22.77 16.81 -6.17
CA SER A 129 24.00 16.34 -5.55
C SER A 129 23.63 15.53 -4.31
N TYR A 130 24.06 14.28 -4.24
CA TYR A 130 23.69 13.37 -3.16
C TYR A 130 24.84 12.41 -2.84
N ALA A 131 25.20 12.28 -1.57
CA ALA A 131 26.28 11.42 -1.10
C ALA A 131 25.77 10.47 -0.03
N GLY A 132 25.01 9.44 -0.47
CA GLY A 132 24.45 8.44 0.39
C GLY A 132 25.26 7.13 0.44
N ARG A 133 24.72 6.17 1.16
CA ARG A 133 25.25 4.82 1.26
C ARG A 133 24.94 3.98 0.00
N VAL A 134 23.79 4.21 -0.59
CA VAL A 134 23.26 3.47 -1.75
C VAL A 134 23.46 4.27 -3.03
N PHE A 135 23.19 5.56 -2.99
CA PHE A 135 23.31 6.45 -4.14
C PHE A 135 24.38 7.52 -3.95
N ARG A 136 25.17 7.74 -5.00
CA ARG A 136 26.10 8.88 -5.10
C ARG A 136 25.87 9.57 -6.44
N LEU A 137 25.47 10.83 -6.39
CA LEU A 137 25.08 11.60 -7.56
C LEU A 137 25.70 13.02 -7.47
N PRO A 138 26.46 13.49 -8.47
CA PRO A 138 26.98 12.71 -9.60
C PRO A 138 27.96 11.63 -9.13
N LEU A 139 28.27 10.66 -9.99
CA LEU A 139 29.28 9.64 -9.69
C LEU A 139 30.64 10.33 -9.46
N PRO A 140 31.39 9.98 -8.39
CA PRO A 140 32.63 10.65 -8.03
C PRO A 140 33.74 10.47 -9.09
N ASP A 141 33.77 9.32 -9.76
CA ASP A 141 34.83 8.94 -10.69
C ASP A 141 34.44 9.19 -12.16
N GLY A 142 33.37 9.93 -12.43
CA GLY A 142 32.85 10.17 -13.77
C GLY A 142 32.90 11.65 -14.17
N PRO A 143 32.76 11.96 -15.47
CA PRO A 143 32.68 13.34 -15.99
C PRO A 143 31.32 14.00 -15.71
N GLY A 144 30.38 13.28 -15.08
CA GLY A 144 29.03 13.74 -14.79
C GLY A 144 29.03 14.95 -13.85
N ARG A 145 28.06 15.84 -14.06
CA ARG A 145 27.87 17.04 -13.23
C ARG A 145 26.47 17.03 -12.63
N ALA A 146 26.30 17.66 -11.48
CA ALA A 146 24.99 17.87 -10.88
C ALA A 146 24.07 18.66 -11.83
N LEU A 147 22.95 18.03 -12.22
CA LEU A 147 21.92 18.63 -13.06
C LEU A 147 20.75 19.11 -12.21
N ARG A 148 19.93 19.98 -12.79
CA ARG A 148 18.65 20.42 -12.24
C ARG A 148 17.55 19.95 -13.17
N SER A 149 16.38 19.61 -12.62
CA SER A 149 15.19 19.34 -13.41
C SER A 149 14.87 20.53 -14.32
N MET A 150 14.46 20.25 -15.56
CA MET A 150 13.94 21.27 -16.47
C MET A 150 12.44 21.56 -16.24
N LEU A 151 11.76 20.72 -15.45
CA LEU A 151 10.39 20.98 -15.02
C LEU A 151 10.38 21.97 -13.87
N PRO A 152 9.30 22.76 -13.72
CA PRO A 152 9.13 23.64 -12.56
C PRO A 152 9.06 22.82 -11.26
N PRO A 153 9.41 23.40 -10.11
CA PRO A 153 9.21 22.77 -8.82
C PRO A 153 7.76 22.24 -8.68
N THR A 154 7.64 21.00 -8.24
CA THR A 154 6.37 20.28 -8.22
C THR A 154 6.28 19.47 -6.94
N GLU A 155 5.24 19.65 -6.15
CA GLU A 155 4.99 18.82 -4.98
C GLU A 155 4.57 17.41 -5.41
N VAL A 156 5.24 16.39 -4.87
CA VAL A 156 4.95 14.97 -5.13
C VAL A 156 4.72 14.30 -3.77
N PRO A 157 3.47 13.99 -3.41
CA PRO A 157 3.19 13.21 -2.21
C PRO A 157 3.77 11.80 -2.34
N ILE A 158 4.52 11.36 -1.31
CA ILE A 158 5.21 10.06 -1.30
C ILE A 158 4.65 9.19 -0.18
N LEU A 159 4.06 8.05 -0.54
CA LEU A 159 3.63 7.03 0.39
C LEU A 159 4.59 5.84 0.34
N VAL A 160 4.83 5.20 1.47
CA VAL A 160 5.75 4.07 1.54
C VAL A 160 5.03 2.81 2.01
N ALA A 161 5.20 1.72 1.25
CA ALA A 161 4.80 0.40 1.71
C ALA A 161 5.89 -0.18 2.63
N ALA A 162 5.54 -0.35 3.89
CA ALA A 162 6.44 -0.83 4.93
C ALA A 162 5.74 -1.82 5.85
N LEU A 163 6.45 -2.90 6.22
CA LEU A 163 5.99 -3.91 7.17
C LEU A 163 6.93 -4.04 8.38
N GLY A 164 8.24 -3.90 8.16
CA GLY A 164 9.24 -4.02 9.22
C GLY A 164 9.39 -2.74 10.06
N PRO A 165 9.69 -2.87 11.37
CA PRO A 165 9.76 -1.76 12.32
C PRO A 165 10.59 -0.57 11.85
N ARG A 166 11.82 -0.80 11.39
CA ARG A 166 12.73 0.28 10.95
C ARG A 166 12.20 1.06 9.74
N ASN A 167 11.54 0.36 8.79
CA ASN A 167 10.99 1.03 7.62
C ASN A 167 9.68 1.75 7.94
N LEU A 168 8.90 1.25 8.90
CA LEU A 168 7.73 1.93 9.46
C LEU A 168 8.14 3.25 10.15
N GLU A 169 9.19 3.22 10.98
CA GLU A 169 9.72 4.42 11.62
C GLU A 169 10.24 5.43 10.59
N LEU A 170 10.97 4.96 9.56
CA LEU A 170 11.39 5.80 8.44
C LEU A 170 10.21 6.41 7.70
N THR A 171 9.16 5.64 7.49
CA THR A 171 7.92 6.11 6.84
C THR A 171 7.28 7.23 7.64
N GLY A 172 7.12 7.06 8.95
CA GLY A 172 6.62 8.11 9.83
C GLY A 172 7.47 9.38 9.81
N GLU A 173 8.79 9.23 9.76
CA GLU A 173 9.75 10.33 9.74
C GLU A 173 9.71 11.12 8.42
N LEU A 174 9.69 10.45 7.28
CA LEU A 174 9.93 11.09 5.98
C LEU A 174 8.74 11.07 5.02
N ALA A 175 7.86 10.07 5.03
CA ALA A 175 6.82 9.95 4.01
C ALA A 175 5.59 10.81 4.31
N ASP A 176 4.77 11.05 3.28
CA ASP A 176 3.48 11.74 3.41
C ASP A 176 2.35 10.76 3.74
N GLY A 177 2.64 9.44 3.63
CA GLY A 177 1.72 8.39 4.02
C GLY A 177 2.35 7.01 4.05
N TRP A 178 1.54 6.06 4.48
CA TRP A 178 1.86 4.64 4.58
C TRP A 178 0.87 3.81 3.78
N ILE A 179 1.38 2.85 3.02
CA ILE A 179 0.57 1.80 2.40
C ILE A 179 0.82 0.53 3.22
N GLY A 180 -0.17 0.16 4.03
CA GLY A 180 -0.12 -1.05 4.84
C GLY A 180 -0.45 -2.30 4.03
N ASN A 181 -0.11 -3.44 4.57
CA ASN A 181 -0.57 -4.75 4.12
C ASN A 181 -0.52 -5.71 5.31
N ALA A 182 -1.19 -6.85 5.23
CA ALA A 182 -1.25 -7.81 6.33
C ALA A 182 -1.73 -7.14 7.64
N PHE A 183 -2.69 -6.22 7.56
CA PHE A 183 -3.12 -5.38 8.68
C PHE A 183 -4.40 -5.90 9.31
N VAL A 184 -4.31 -6.23 10.59
CA VAL A 184 -5.44 -6.58 11.46
C VAL A 184 -5.73 -5.36 12.34
N PRO A 185 -6.86 -4.66 12.18
CA PRO A 185 -7.12 -3.41 12.91
C PRO A 185 -7.12 -3.57 14.43
N GLU A 186 -7.48 -4.73 14.97
CA GLU A 186 -7.37 -5.03 16.39
C GLU A 186 -5.92 -5.08 16.90
N GLN A 187 -4.96 -5.25 15.98
CA GLN A 187 -3.52 -5.29 16.26
C GLN A 187 -2.79 -4.06 15.68
N ALA A 188 -3.52 -2.98 15.40
CA ALA A 188 -2.99 -1.75 14.81
C ALA A 188 -1.71 -1.21 15.48
N PRO A 189 -1.53 -1.28 16.82
CA PRO A 189 -0.30 -0.82 17.49
C PRO A 189 0.98 -1.46 16.95
N VAL A 190 0.92 -2.71 16.44
CA VAL A 190 2.07 -3.43 15.84
C VAL A 190 2.73 -2.64 14.70
N PHE A 191 1.97 -1.81 14.00
CA PHE A 191 2.45 -0.95 12.91
C PHE A 191 2.45 0.52 13.30
N LEU A 192 1.34 0.99 13.89
CA LEU A 192 1.10 2.41 14.11
C LEU A 192 2.01 3.02 15.18
N ASP A 193 2.48 2.23 16.15
CA ASP A 193 3.42 2.74 17.16
C ASP A 193 4.79 3.06 16.54
N HIS A 194 5.26 2.27 15.59
CA HIS A 194 6.48 2.56 14.84
C HIS A 194 6.32 3.79 13.94
N LEU A 195 5.20 3.90 13.22
CA LEU A 195 4.90 5.10 12.42
C LEU A 195 4.84 6.34 13.30
N ARG A 196 4.17 6.26 14.46
CA ARG A 196 4.07 7.35 15.45
C ARG A 196 5.44 7.76 15.97
N ALA A 197 6.28 6.78 16.34
CA ALA A 197 7.64 7.04 16.79
C ALA A 197 8.50 7.74 15.74
N GLY A 198 8.36 7.32 14.47
CA GLY A 198 9.03 7.98 13.35
C GLY A 198 8.55 9.41 13.13
N ALA A 199 7.23 9.62 13.10
CA ALA A 199 6.62 10.94 12.95
C ALA A 199 7.04 11.90 14.06
N ALA A 200 7.04 11.44 15.31
CA ALA A 200 7.44 12.24 16.47
C ALA A 200 8.90 12.72 16.36
N ARG A 201 9.83 11.90 15.85
CA ARG A 201 11.23 12.32 15.62
C ARG A 201 11.34 13.48 14.63
N ALA A 202 10.40 13.58 13.70
CA ALA A 202 10.33 14.67 12.72
C ALA A 202 9.43 15.83 13.15
N GLY A 203 8.96 15.85 14.40
CA GLY A 203 8.01 16.86 14.90
C GLY A 203 6.63 16.78 14.28
N ARG A 204 6.23 15.62 13.77
CA ARG A 204 4.96 15.35 13.10
C ARG A 204 4.07 14.47 13.98
N ARG A 205 2.78 14.43 13.65
CA ARG A 205 1.81 13.52 14.26
C ARG A 205 1.46 12.40 13.29
N LEU A 206 0.99 11.27 13.80
CA LEU A 206 0.50 10.19 12.95
C LEU A 206 -0.67 10.66 12.05
N THR A 207 -1.49 11.57 12.54
CA THR A 207 -2.62 12.16 11.82
C THR A 207 -2.22 13.05 10.63
N ASP A 208 -0.95 13.37 10.49
CA ASP A 208 -0.42 14.11 9.36
C ASP A 208 -0.06 13.19 8.17
N LEU A 209 -0.19 11.87 8.36
CA LEU A 209 0.07 10.85 7.33
C LEU A 209 -1.24 10.31 6.74
N GLU A 210 -1.24 10.08 5.43
CA GLU A 210 -2.28 9.25 4.79
C GLU A 210 -2.00 7.76 5.10
N LEU A 211 -2.97 7.06 5.68
CA LEU A 211 -2.85 5.65 6.04
C LEU A 211 -3.77 4.83 5.12
N VAL A 212 -3.17 4.11 4.17
CA VAL A 212 -3.87 3.36 3.11
C VAL A 212 -3.75 1.87 3.39
N ILE A 213 -4.89 1.17 3.50
CA ILE A 213 -4.92 -0.28 3.71
C ILE A 213 -5.65 -0.97 2.58
N PRO A 214 -5.00 -1.91 1.86
CA PRO A 214 -5.67 -2.77 0.89
C PRO A 214 -6.51 -3.82 1.60
N VAL A 215 -7.78 -3.92 1.20
CA VAL A 215 -8.74 -4.90 1.73
C VAL A 215 -9.50 -5.54 0.58
N ALA A 216 -9.72 -6.86 0.64
CA ALA A 216 -10.71 -7.50 -0.21
C ALA A 216 -12.11 -7.18 0.34
N VAL A 217 -13.08 -7.01 -0.57
CA VAL A 217 -14.45 -6.67 -0.19
C VAL A 217 -15.41 -7.65 -0.86
N GLU A 218 -16.25 -8.27 -0.06
CA GLU A 218 -17.26 -9.19 -0.54
C GLU A 218 -18.47 -9.15 0.38
N PHE A 219 -19.61 -8.69 -0.14
CA PHE A 219 -20.91 -8.78 0.56
C PHE A 219 -21.51 -10.17 0.31
N THR A 220 -21.63 -10.96 1.38
CA THR A 220 -22.10 -12.34 1.32
C THR A 220 -22.61 -12.82 2.68
N ASP A 221 -23.57 -13.74 2.67
CA ASP A 221 -24.01 -14.43 3.88
C ASP A 221 -23.12 -15.66 4.17
N ASP A 222 -22.42 -16.20 3.16
CA ASP A 222 -21.48 -17.33 3.31
C ASP A 222 -20.07 -16.84 3.62
N VAL A 223 -19.88 -16.43 4.87
CA VAL A 223 -18.65 -15.83 5.38
C VAL A 223 -17.48 -16.82 5.39
N GLU A 224 -17.75 -18.09 5.68
CA GLU A 224 -16.72 -19.13 5.70
C GLU A 224 -16.18 -19.43 4.31
N GLU A 225 -17.05 -19.52 3.32
CA GLU A 225 -16.64 -19.73 1.93
C GLU A 225 -15.90 -18.52 1.39
N ALA A 226 -16.31 -17.30 1.74
CA ALA A 226 -15.58 -16.08 1.40
C ALA A 226 -14.15 -16.12 1.96
N ALA A 227 -13.99 -16.49 3.24
CA ALA A 227 -12.65 -16.63 3.86
C ALA A 227 -11.79 -17.68 3.12
N ARG A 228 -12.36 -18.83 2.77
CA ARG A 228 -11.66 -19.90 2.03
C ARG A 228 -11.21 -19.47 0.63
N ARG A 229 -12.04 -18.71 -0.11
CA ARG A 229 -11.64 -18.16 -1.43
C ARG A 229 -10.36 -17.32 -1.37
N HIS A 230 -10.13 -16.63 -0.26
CA HIS A 230 -8.93 -15.81 -0.08
C HIS A 230 -7.71 -16.60 0.42
N ALA A 231 -7.88 -17.83 0.92
CA ALA A 231 -6.81 -18.63 1.53
C ALA A 231 -5.62 -18.87 0.59
N GLY A 232 -5.87 -19.18 -0.69
CA GLY A 232 -4.80 -19.37 -1.68
C GLY A 232 -3.90 -18.14 -1.86
N GLY A 233 -4.46 -16.93 -1.80
CA GLY A 233 -3.70 -15.68 -1.85
C GLY A 233 -2.83 -15.46 -0.62
N TYR A 234 -3.31 -15.84 0.55
CA TYR A 234 -2.50 -15.82 1.78
C TYR A 234 -1.40 -16.88 1.76
N ALA A 235 -1.70 -18.11 1.34
CA ALA A 235 -0.68 -19.16 1.21
C ALA A 235 0.44 -18.74 0.25
N PHE A 236 0.10 -18.11 -0.88
CA PHE A 236 1.07 -17.53 -1.79
C PHE A 236 1.90 -16.41 -1.12
N THR A 237 1.25 -15.48 -0.45
CA THR A 237 1.93 -14.34 0.19
C THR A 237 2.88 -14.82 1.30
N ILE A 238 2.43 -15.75 2.13
CA ILE A 238 3.19 -16.34 3.24
C ILE A 238 4.32 -17.23 2.71
N GLY A 239 4.07 -18.00 1.66
CA GLY A 239 5.01 -19.00 1.15
C GLY A 239 6.00 -18.48 0.11
N ALA A 240 5.56 -17.61 -0.82
CA ALA A 240 6.34 -17.21 -1.99
C ALA A 240 7.00 -15.84 -1.88
N MET A 241 6.45 -14.91 -1.07
CA MET A 241 6.91 -13.51 -1.05
C MET A 241 8.08 -13.27 -0.07
N GLY A 242 9.15 -14.06 -0.22
CA GLY A 242 10.36 -13.94 0.59
C GLY A 242 11.15 -15.24 0.61
N SER A 243 12.29 -15.24 1.31
CA SER A 243 13.03 -16.46 1.65
C SER A 243 12.52 -17.03 2.98
N ARG A 244 13.02 -18.23 3.34
CA ARG A 244 12.70 -18.84 4.64
C ARG A 244 13.11 -17.93 5.82
N GLU A 245 14.25 -17.25 5.69
CA GLU A 245 14.81 -16.39 6.74
C GLU A 245 14.34 -14.93 6.63
N GLN A 246 13.89 -14.51 5.46
CA GLN A 246 13.53 -13.10 5.19
C GLN A 246 12.19 -13.00 4.47
N ASN A 247 11.11 -13.17 5.22
CA ASN A 247 9.75 -12.96 4.75
C ASN A 247 9.08 -11.89 5.63
N PHE A 248 8.94 -10.69 5.07
CA PHE A 248 8.37 -9.56 5.79
C PHE A 248 6.89 -9.74 6.12
N TYR A 249 6.15 -10.48 5.29
CA TYR A 249 4.74 -10.80 5.53
C TYR A 249 4.58 -11.74 6.71
N ASN A 250 5.37 -12.82 6.76
CA ASN A 250 5.36 -13.75 7.89
C ASN A 250 5.67 -13.05 9.20
N ALA A 251 6.73 -12.23 9.20
CA ALA A 251 7.09 -11.43 10.37
C ALA A 251 5.98 -10.46 10.78
N ALA A 252 5.23 -9.89 9.82
CA ALA A 252 4.12 -9.00 10.11
C ALA A 252 2.93 -9.76 10.72
N PHE A 253 2.54 -10.89 10.17
CA PHE A 253 1.46 -11.72 10.71
C PHE A 253 1.83 -12.33 12.07
N ALA A 254 3.09 -12.79 12.23
CA ALA A 254 3.57 -13.33 13.51
C ALA A 254 3.46 -12.32 14.66
N ARG A 255 3.82 -11.05 14.41
CA ARG A 255 3.66 -9.98 15.40
C ARG A 255 2.21 -9.67 15.76
N GLN A 256 1.26 -10.07 14.92
CA GLN A 256 -0.19 -9.91 15.14
C GLN A 256 -0.86 -11.16 15.70
N GLY A 257 -0.08 -12.15 16.15
CA GLY A 257 -0.58 -13.34 16.82
C GLY A 257 -0.76 -14.59 15.95
N PHE A 258 -0.37 -14.55 14.67
CA PHE A 258 -0.50 -15.68 13.74
C PHE A 258 0.84 -16.43 13.51
N GLY A 259 1.76 -16.38 14.46
CA GLY A 259 3.12 -16.93 14.30
C GLY A 259 3.14 -18.41 13.92
N ASP A 260 2.43 -19.24 14.66
CA ASP A 260 2.38 -20.69 14.43
C ASP A 260 1.70 -21.05 13.11
N ASP A 261 0.66 -20.31 12.74
CA ASP A 261 -0.08 -20.53 11.49
C ASP A 261 0.78 -20.20 10.28
N VAL A 262 1.43 -19.04 10.27
CA VAL A 262 2.27 -18.66 9.12
C VAL A 262 3.51 -19.54 8.98
N ALA A 263 4.07 -20.05 10.08
CA ALA A 263 5.16 -21.00 10.04
C ALA A 263 4.71 -22.32 9.38
N ALA A 264 3.56 -22.87 9.79
CA ALA A 264 3.02 -24.10 9.23
C ALA A 264 2.67 -23.94 7.73
N VAL A 265 2.05 -22.83 7.34
CA VAL A 265 1.73 -22.52 5.92
C VAL A 265 3.01 -22.41 5.09
N GLN A 266 4.05 -21.73 5.60
CA GLN A 266 5.31 -21.58 4.89
C GLN A 266 6.03 -22.91 4.71
N ASP A 267 6.05 -23.79 5.73
CA ASP A 267 6.68 -25.11 5.65
C ASP A 267 6.00 -26.00 4.59
N LEU A 268 4.66 -26.01 4.54
CA LEU A 268 3.90 -26.74 3.52
C LEU A 268 4.18 -26.18 2.11
N TRP A 269 4.21 -24.86 1.96
CA TRP A 269 4.48 -24.20 0.68
C TRP A 269 5.88 -24.56 0.15
N LEU A 270 6.90 -24.46 1.00
CA LEU A 270 8.30 -24.78 0.65
C LEU A 270 8.50 -26.28 0.35
N ALA A 271 7.69 -27.15 0.93
CA ALA A 271 7.62 -28.56 0.60
C ALA A 271 6.89 -28.87 -0.73
N GLY A 272 6.39 -27.84 -1.43
CA GLY A 272 5.61 -27.99 -2.69
C GLY A 272 4.14 -28.39 -2.49
N ARG A 273 3.67 -28.51 -1.25
CA ARG A 273 2.31 -28.91 -0.85
C ARG A 273 1.35 -27.71 -0.84
N ARG A 274 1.14 -27.09 -2.00
CA ARG A 274 0.48 -25.79 -2.14
C ARG A 274 -0.98 -25.78 -1.74
N ASP A 275 -1.72 -26.84 -2.07
CA ASP A 275 -3.14 -26.97 -1.71
C ASP A 275 -3.29 -27.12 -0.19
N GLU A 276 -2.45 -27.96 0.44
CA GLU A 276 -2.44 -28.11 1.88
C GLU A 276 -1.98 -26.82 2.61
N ALA A 277 -1.08 -26.06 2.00
CA ALA A 277 -0.71 -24.74 2.51
C ALA A 277 -1.91 -23.77 2.49
N ALA A 278 -2.74 -23.81 1.44
CA ALA A 278 -3.95 -23.02 1.37
C ALA A 278 -4.99 -23.47 2.42
N ASP A 279 -5.20 -24.77 2.56
CA ASP A 279 -6.12 -25.35 3.56
C ASP A 279 -5.68 -25.04 5.00
N ARG A 280 -4.36 -24.83 5.22
CA ARG A 280 -3.81 -24.52 6.55
C ARG A 280 -3.95 -23.05 6.93
N VAL A 281 -4.28 -22.14 6.00
CA VAL A 281 -4.53 -20.73 6.31
C VAL A 281 -5.76 -20.62 7.20
N PRO A 282 -5.67 -20.02 8.40
CA PRO A 282 -6.84 -19.88 9.27
C PRO A 282 -7.84 -18.91 8.65
N ALA A 283 -9.13 -19.27 8.64
CA ALA A 283 -10.22 -18.42 8.14
C ALA A 283 -10.22 -17.04 8.84
N GLU A 284 -9.86 -17.02 10.11
CA GLU A 284 -9.74 -15.80 10.92
C GLU A 284 -8.79 -14.78 10.29
N LEU A 285 -7.69 -15.21 9.65
CA LEU A 285 -6.76 -14.33 8.99
C LEU A 285 -7.45 -13.56 7.83
N GLY A 286 -8.22 -14.27 7.01
CA GLY A 286 -9.03 -13.67 5.95
C GLY A 286 -10.07 -12.70 6.47
N LEU A 287 -10.80 -13.08 7.52
CA LEU A 287 -11.88 -12.30 8.10
C LEU A 287 -11.38 -11.04 8.82
N LYS A 288 -10.24 -11.11 9.50
CA LYS A 288 -9.68 -9.96 10.23
C LYS A 288 -8.97 -8.94 9.36
N THR A 289 -8.48 -9.34 8.21
CA THR A 289 -7.73 -8.45 7.29
C THR A 289 -8.55 -7.91 6.13
N ASN A 290 -9.80 -8.35 5.97
CA ASN A 290 -10.68 -7.96 4.87
C ASN A 290 -12.08 -7.55 5.35
N LEU A 291 -12.92 -7.18 4.40
CA LEU A 291 -14.32 -6.81 4.58
C LEU A 291 -15.19 -7.89 3.91
N LEU A 292 -15.41 -9.00 4.60
CA LEU A 292 -16.14 -10.17 4.11
C LEU A 292 -17.35 -10.41 5.00
N GLY A 293 -18.55 -10.53 4.42
CA GLY A 293 -19.76 -10.85 5.16
C GLY A 293 -20.97 -9.98 4.82
N PRO A 294 -22.06 -10.09 5.59
CA PRO A 294 -23.22 -9.22 5.46
C PRO A 294 -22.89 -7.78 5.85
N PRO A 295 -23.72 -6.79 5.44
CA PRO A 295 -23.46 -5.37 5.67
C PRO A 295 -23.14 -5.00 7.12
N ASP A 296 -23.85 -5.55 8.09
CA ASP A 296 -23.64 -5.28 9.51
C ASP A 296 -22.26 -5.74 10.02
N MET A 297 -21.80 -6.89 9.53
CA MET A 297 -20.47 -7.42 9.85
C MET A 297 -19.37 -6.52 9.24
N ILE A 298 -19.55 -6.12 7.97
CA ILE A 298 -18.64 -5.20 7.28
C ILE A 298 -18.62 -3.84 7.99
N ALA A 299 -19.78 -3.30 8.40
CA ALA A 299 -19.84 -2.05 9.18
C ALA A 299 -19.07 -2.16 10.50
N GLY A 300 -19.18 -3.30 11.19
CA GLY A 300 -18.37 -3.58 12.37
C GLY A 300 -16.87 -3.52 12.10
N ARG A 301 -16.41 -4.12 10.99
CA ARG A 301 -15.00 -4.07 10.56
C ARG A 301 -14.58 -2.64 10.19
N LEU A 302 -15.42 -1.89 9.46
CA LEU A 302 -15.14 -0.50 9.08
C LEU A 302 -14.92 0.40 10.30
N ARG A 303 -15.70 0.20 11.40
CA ARG A 303 -15.49 0.91 12.65
C ARG A 303 -14.09 0.66 13.23
N LEU A 304 -13.62 -0.60 13.22
CA LEU A 304 -12.28 -0.94 13.72
C LEU A 304 -11.17 -0.26 12.88
N TYR A 305 -11.31 -0.22 11.55
CA TYR A 305 -10.37 0.52 10.69
C TYR A 305 -10.40 2.03 10.98
N ARG A 306 -11.59 2.62 11.10
CA ARG A 306 -11.77 4.04 11.45
C ARG A 306 -11.12 4.36 12.80
N ASP A 307 -11.44 3.57 13.82
CA ASP A 307 -10.98 3.78 15.20
C ASP A 307 -9.46 3.56 15.34
N ALA A 308 -8.87 2.73 14.48
CA ALA A 308 -7.42 2.62 14.31
C ALA A 308 -6.79 3.86 13.61
N GLY A 309 -7.60 4.77 13.05
CA GLY A 309 -7.12 5.97 12.38
C GLY A 309 -6.77 5.77 10.89
N ILE A 310 -7.23 4.69 10.27
CA ILE A 310 -7.02 4.47 8.84
C ILE A 310 -7.79 5.53 8.03
N THR A 311 -7.10 6.18 7.09
CA THR A 311 -7.68 7.27 6.30
C THR A 311 -8.31 6.79 5.00
N THR A 312 -7.73 5.76 4.38
CA THR A 312 -8.16 5.26 3.07
C THR A 312 -8.16 3.73 3.05
N LEU A 313 -9.25 3.14 2.62
CA LEU A 313 -9.34 1.72 2.28
C LEU A 313 -9.14 1.56 0.77
N GLN A 314 -8.17 0.76 0.37
CA GLN A 314 -7.94 0.38 -1.02
C GLN A 314 -8.69 -0.92 -1.30
N ALA A 315 -9.92 -0.83 -1.80
CA ALA A 315 -10.78 -1.97 -2.07
C ALA A 315 -10.25 -2.81 -3.24
N LYS A 316 -10.07 -4.10 -3.01
CA LYS A 316 -9.86 -5.13 -4.02
C LYS A 316 -11.20 -5.79 -4.31
N LEU A 317 -11.75 -5.53 -5.48
CA LEU A 317 -13.08 -5.97 -5.89
C LEU A 317 -12.95 -7.15 -6.86
N ALA A 318 -13.67 -8.24 -6.60
CA ALA A 318 -13.72 -9.41 -7.45
C ALA A 318 -15.01 -9.42 -8.30
N GLY A 319 -15.03 -10.24 -9.36
CA GLY A 319 -16.17 -10.40 -10.24
C GLY A 319 -16.08 -9.60 -11.54
N ASP A 320 -17.17 -9.58 -12.29
CA ASP A 320 -17.31 -8.79 -13.51
C ASP A 320 -17.40 -7.28 -13.22
N PRO A 321 -17.22 -6.41 -14.23
CA PRO A 321 -17.22 -4.97 -14.01
C PRO A 321 -18.49 -4.42 -13.35
N GLY A 322 -19.66 -4.97 -13.64
CA GLY A 322 -20.93 -4.54 -13.06
C GLY A 322 -21.01 -4.85 -11.57
N SER A 323 -20.81 -6.12 -11.20
CA SER A 323 -20.82 -6.56 -9.81
C SER A 323 -19.75 -5.86 -8.94
N ARG A 324 -18.60 -5.52 -9.54
CA ARG A 324 -17.57 -4.73 -8.86
C ARG A 324 -18.02 -3.30 -8.57
N LEU A 325 -18.74 -2.66 -9.49
CA LEU A 325 -19.28 -1.31 -9.28
C LEU A 325 -20.41 -1.32 -8.23
N ASP A 326 -21.27 -2.33 -8.23
CA ASP A 326 -22.32 -2.49 -7.22
C ASP A 326 -21.72 -2.66 -5.82
N THR A 327 -20.70 -3.54 -5.69
CA THR A 327 -19.93 -3.71 -4.44
C THR A 327 -19.26 -2.41 -3.99
N LEU A 328 -18.69 -1.65 -4.92
CA LEU A 328 -18.07 -0.37 -4.63
C LEU A 328 -19.08 0.67 -4.13
N ALA A 329 -20.23 0.78 -4.80
CA ALA A 329 -21.28 1.72 -4.40
C ALA A 329 -21.77 1.43 -2.98
N GLN A 330 -22.06 0.15 -2.69
CA GLN A 330 -22.48 -0.29 -1.36
C GLN A 330 -21.40 -0.03 -0.29
N LEU A 331 -20.11 -0.28 -0.61
CA LEU A 331 -19.01 0.01 0.31
C LEU A 331 -18.86 1.51 0.60
N ILE A 332 -18.98 2.37 -0.42
CA ILE A 332 -18.90 3.83 -0.26
C ILE A 332 -20.03 4.32 0.65
N GLU A 333 -21.27 3.88 0.40
CA GLU A 333 -22.42 4.23 1.22
C GLU A 333 -22.21 3.84 2.68
N LEU A 334 -21.89 2.56 2.93
CA LEU A 334 -21.67 2.03 4.28
C LEU A 334 -20.49 2.71 5.00
N THR A 335 -19.41 3.01 4.28
CA THR A 335 -18.27 3.75 4.83
C THR A 335 -18.67 5.18 5.21
N GLY A 336 -19.52 5.82 4.40
CA GLY A 336 -20.10 7.14 4.68
C GLY A 336 -20.97 7.13 5.94
N GLU A 337 -21.78 6.10 6.14
CA GLU A 337 -22.60 5.93 7.36
C GLU A 337 -21.73 5.77 8.60
N VAL A 338 -20.78 4.82 8.56
CA VAL A 338 -19.84 4.59 9.68
C VAL A 338 -19.03 5.84 10.01
N SER A 339 -18.64 6.64 9.02
CA SER A 339 -17.84 7.85 9.25
C SER A 339 -18.64 9.00 9.89
N ARG A 340 -19.96 8.97 9.82
CA ARG A 340 -20.86 9.94 10.47
C ARG A 340 -21.23 9.58 11.90
N GLU A 341 -20.96 8.33 12.31
CA GLU A 341 -21.19 7.88 13.69
C GLU A 341 -20.24 8.63 14.65
N PRO A 342 -20.69 9.01 15.85
CA PRO A 342 -19.82 9.62 16.83
C PRO A 342 -18.72 8.67 17.28
N ASP A 343 -17.52 9.19 17.55
CA ASP A 343 -16.39 8.41 18.06
C ASP A 343 -16.75 7.77 19.39
N HIS A 344 -16.75 6.44 19.44
CA HIS A 344 -16.95 5.69 20.68
C HIS A 344 -15.72 5.62 21.60
N ALA A 345 -14.59 6.17 21.19
CA ALA A 345 -13.32 6.16 21.95
C ALA A 345 -13.35 6.94 23.29
N GLY A 346 -14.49 7.57 23.65
CA GLY A 346 -14.64 8.37 24.86
C GLY A 346 -15.36 7.72 26.06
N ARG A 347 -15.73 6.43 26.01
CA ARG A 347 -16.52 5.78 27.09
C ARG A 347 -15.80 4.69 27.88
N ALA A 348 -14.52 4.83 28.14
CA ALA A 348 -13.83 4.06 29.18
C ALA A 348 -13.11 5.01 30.14
N GLY A 349 -13.89 5.82 30.85
CA GLY A 349 -13.42 6.43 32.09
C GLY A 349 -13.43 5.37 33.20
N PRO A 350 -12.46 5.36 34.11
CA PRO A 350 -12.39 4.36 35.19
C PRO A 350 -13.59 4.50 36.11
N ALA A 351 -14.30 3.41 36.32
CA ALA A 351 -15.20 3.31 37.44
C ALA A 351 -14.34 3.37 38.73
N ALA A 352 -14.43 4.49 39.44
CA ALA A 352 -13.92 4.63 40.77
C ALA A 352 -14.82 3.84 41.73
N SER A 353 -14.25 2.87 42.43
CA SER A 353 -14.53 2.55 43.84
C SER A 353 -13.53 1.52 44.35
#